data_dc26aec8956d2df07f9b39c466c50769
#
_entry.id   dc26aec8956d2df07f9b39c466c50769
#
_cell.length_a   1.000
_cell.length_b   1.000
_cell.length_c   1.000
_cell.angle_alpha   90.00
_cell.angle_beta   90.00
_cell.angle_gamma   90.00
#
_symmetry.space_group_name_H-M   'P 1'
#
loop_
_entity.id
_entity.type
_entity.pdbx_description
1 polymer ?
#
loop_
_entity_poly.entity_id
_entity_poly.type
_entity_poly.pdbx_seq_one_letter_code
_entity_poly.pdbx_strand_id
1 'polypeptide(L)' 'MSDGKMAELYTSPGGRFIRSDSLPRILAHWRSLRPQQKQKHFIKFDGELYEGDEVDKLHVIVGIGI' A
#
# COMPACT_ATOMS: atom_id res chain seq x y z
N MET A 1 -4.39 10.56 18.70
CA MET A 1 -4.62 9.48 18.03
C MET A 1 -4.10 9.45 16.71
N SER A 2 -2.92 9.38 16.56
CA SER A 2 -2.27 9.45 15.31
C SER A 2 -2.05 8.15 14.65
N ASP A 3 -2.51 7.13 15.25
CA ASP A 3 -2.33 5.83 14.65
C ASP A 3 -3.28 5.61 13.52
N GLY A 4 -3.97 6.63 13.08
CA GLY A 4 -4.95 6.47 12.06
C GLY A 4 -4.50 6.82 10.67
N LYS A 5 -3.22 6.78 10.39
CA LYS A 5 -2.78 7.07 9.03
C LYS A 5 -3.33 6.04 8.07
N MET A 6 -3.94 6.55 7.02
CA MET A 6 -4.57 5.72 6.00
C MET A 6 -3.64 5.55 4.82
N ALA A 7 -3.69 4.37 4.23
CA ALA A 7 -3.02 4.12 2.96
C ALA A 7 -4.08 4.01 1.88
N GLU A 8 -3.69 4.31 0.65
CA GLU A 8 -4.59 4.25 -0.48
C GLU A 8 -4.01 3.34 -1.54
N LEU A 9 -4.87 2.54 -2.15
CA LEU A 9 -4.46 1.62 -3.19
C LEU A 9 -4.99 2.10 -4.52
N TYR A 10 -4.13 2.16 -5.52
CA TYR A 10 -4.48 2.64 -6.86
C TYR A 10 -4.04 1.64 -7.90
N THR A 11 -4.68 1.70 -9.07
CA THR A 11 -4.22 0.95 -10.23
C THR A 11 -3.31 1.83 -11.08
N SER A 12 -2.41 1.19 -11.82
CA SER A 12 -1.52 1.85 -12.76
C SER A 12 -1.64 1.13 -14.11
N PRO A 13 -1.59 1.83 -15.21
CA PRO A 13 -1.48 3.29 -15.37
C PRO A 13 -2.79 3.99 -15.11
N GLY A 14 -2.73 5.30 -14.98
CA GLY A 14 -3.94 6.09 -14.82
C GLY A 14 -4.25 6.50 -13.40
N GLY A 15 -3.68 5.81 -12.42
CA GLY A 15 -3.86 6.20 -11.04
C GLY A 15 -5.31 6.13 -10.55
N ARG A 16 -6.04 5.09 -10.94
CA ARG A 16 -7.41 4.96 -10.51
C ARG A 16 -7.49 4.47 -9.07
N PHE A 17 -8.23 5.19 -8.25
CA PHE A 17 -8.43 4.82 -6.85
C PHE A 17 -9.20 3.51 -6.73
N ILE A 18 -8.73 2.63 -5.86
CA ILE A 18 -9.40 1.37 -5.59
C ILE A 18 -10.02 1.38 -4.21
N ARG A 19 -9.20 1.63 -3.18
CA ARG A 19 -9.71 1.63 -1.81
C ARG A 19 -8.74 2.34 -0.89
N SER A 20 -9.22 2.75 0.27
CA SER A 20 -8.36 3.26 1.31
C SER A 20 -8.70 2.53 2.60
N ASP A 21 -7.68 2.31 3.42
CA ASP A 21 -7.85 1.59 4.67
C ASP A 21 -6.58 1.83 5.49
N SER A 22 -6.53 1.27 6.69
CA SER A 22 -5.32 1.37 7.48
C SER A 22 -4.18 0.67 6.75
N LEU A 23 -2.96 1.12 7.02
CA LEU A 23 -1.79 0.56 6.34
C LEU A 23 -1.70 -0.96 6.46
N PRO A 24 -1.88 -1.57 7.65
CA PRO A 24 -1.82 -3.03 7.73
C PRO A 24 -2.83 -3.73 6.82
N ARG A 25 -4.02 -3.16 6.69
CA ARG A 25 -5.05 -3.77 5.85
C ARG A 25 -4.73 -3.61 4.38
N ILE A 26 -4.22 -2.46 3.99
CA ILE A 26 -3.83 -2.26 2.60
C ILE A 26 -2.68 -3.19 2.24
N LEU A 27 -1.73 -3.39 3.14
CA LEU A 27 -0.63 -4.31 2.88
C LEU A 27 -1.11 -5.76 2.80
N ALA A 28 -2.09 -6.12 3.62
CA ALA A 28 -2.66 -7.46 3.54
C ALA A 28 -3.32 -7.67 2.18
N HIS A 29 -4.04 -6.66 1.70
CA HIS A 29 -4.64 -6.75 0.39
C HIS A 29 -3.57 -6.84 -0.70
N TRP A 30 -2.52 -6.05 -0.57
CA TRP A 30 -1.41 -6.06 -1.53
C TRP A 30 -0.79 -7.46 -1.62
N ARG A 31 -0.59 -8.10 -0.48
CA ARG A 31 0.03 -9.43 -0.48
C ARG A 31 -0.85 -10.48 -1.12
N SER A 32 -2.15 -10.24 -1.18
CA SER A 32 -3.05 -11.18 -1.84
C SER A 32 -3.03 -11.03 -3.35
N LEU A 33 -2.42 -9.97 -3.87
CA LEU A 33 -2.33 -9.76 -5.30
C LEU A 33 -1.27 -10.66 -5.90
N ARG A 34 -1.50 -11.10 -7.12
CA ARG A 34 -0.52 -11.86 -7.85
C ARG A 34 0.59 -10.92 -8.36
N PRO A 35 1.79 -11.45 -8.63
CA PRO A 35 2.87 -10.58 -9.11
C PRO A 35 2.49 -9.72 -10.30
N GLN A 36 1.71 -10.28 -11.22
CA GLN A 36 1.27 -9.53 -12.39
C GLN A 36 0.38 -8.36 -12.00
N GLN A 37 -0.44 -8.58 -11.00
CA GLN A 37 -1.35 -7.53 -10.53
C GLN A 37 -0.59 -6.46 -9.76
N LYS A 38 0.43 -6.87 -9.00
CA LYS A 38 1.23 -5.91 -8.25
C LYS A 38 1.90 -4.91 -9.16
N GLN A 39 2.27 -5.32 -10.36
CA GLN A 39 2.90 -4.43 -11.32
C GLN A 39 1.94 -3.36 -11.82
N LYS A 40 0.65 -3.59 -11.65
CA LYS A 40 -0.38 -2.66 -12.11
C LYS A 40 -1.04 -1.93 -10.97
N HIS A 41 -0.42 -1.93 -9.81
CA HIS A 41 -0.95 -1.26 -8.63
C HIS A 41 0.16 -0.50 -7.92
N PHE A 42 -0.24 0.48 -7.14
CA PHE A 42 0.70 1.14 -6.24
C PHE A 42 -0.05 1.62 -5.01
N ILE A 43 0.70 1.88 -3.96
CA ILE A 43 0.14 2.33 -2.69
C ILE A 43 0.62 3.75 -2.44
N LYS A 44 -0.30 4.61 -1.99
CA LYS A 44 0.04 5.95 -1.55
C LYS A 44 -0.12 6.02 -0.05
N PHE A 45 0.94 6.40 0.64
CA PHE A 45 0.93 6.47 2.09
C PHE A 45 1.74 7.66 2.55
N ASP A 46 1.13 8.49 3.40
CA ASP A 46 1.83 9.64 3.99
C ASP A 46 2.40 10.56 2.92
N GLY A 47 1.67 10.69 1.81
CA GLY A 47 2.07 11.61 0.74
C GLY A 47 3.08 11.05 -0.23
N GLU A 48 3.49 9.82 -0.08
CA GLU A 48 4.48 9.21 -0.97
C GLU A 48 3.91 7.98 -1.64
N LEU A 49 4.40 7.74 -2.85
CA LEU A 49 3.98 6.58 -3.63
C LEU A 49 4.96 5.44 -3.43
N TYR A 50 4.41 4.24 -3.30
CA TYR A 50 5.20 3.03 -3.15
C TYR A 50 4.72 2.02 -4.18
N GLU A 51 5.63 1.50 -4.98
CA GLU A 51 5.27 0.48 -5.96
C GLU A 51 6.37 -0.56 -6.03
N GLY A 52 5.97 -1.76 -6.43
CA GLY A 52 6.91 -2.85 -6.56
C GLY A 52 7.63 -3.13 -5.26
N ASP A 53 8.95 -3.17 -5.34
CA ASP A 53 9.76 -3.49 -4.17
C ASP A 53 9.70 -2.42 -3.09
N GLU A 54 9.29 -1.23 -3.43
CA GLU A 54 9.20 -0.17 -2.44
C GLU A 54 8.13 -0.44 -1.40
N VAL A 55 7.16 -1.27 -1.73
CA VAL A 55 6.11 -1.62 -0.79
C VAL A 55 6.70 -2.38 0.40
N ASP A 56 7.82 -3.05 0.21
CA ASP A 56 8.46 -3.76 1.31
C ASP A 56 8.89 -2.81 2.43
N LYS A 57 9.17 -1.56 2.10
CA LYS A 57 9.51 -0.57 3.12
C LYS A 57 8.33 -0.32 4.06
N LEU A 58 7.12 -0.41 3.52
CA LEU A 58 5.92 -0.25 4.34
C LEU A 58 5.74 -1.42 5.29
N HIS A 59 6.12 -2.61 4.86
CA HIS A 59 6.06 -3.77 5.74
C HIS A 59 6.99 -3.59 6.94
N VAL A 60 8.15 -2.98 6.73
CA VAL A 60 9.07 -2.71 7.83
C VAL A 60 8.44 -1.74 8.82
N ILE A 61 7.77 -0.72 8.32
CA ILE A 61 7.10 0.25 9.18
C ILE A 61 6.06 -0.43 10.06
N VAL A 62 5.25 -1.30 9.46
CA VAL A 62 4.23 -2.02 10.20
C VAL A 62 4.88 -2.98 11.19
N GLY A 63 5.96 -3.64 10.78
CA GLY A 63 6.64 -4.58 11.65
C GLY A 63 7.26 -3.91 12.86
N ILE A 64 7.75 -2.70 12.70
CA ILE A 64 8.34 -1.97 13.81
C ILE A 64 7.26 -1.64 14.86
N GLY A 65 6.05 -1.48 14.42
CA GLY A 65 4.96 -1.15 15.32
C GLY A 65 4.53 -2.30 16.20
N ILE A 66 5.09 -3.45 16.00
CA ILE A 66 4.79 -4.60 16.83
C ILE A 66 5.74 -4.61 18.06
#